data_2abee72908f1cf9120d40702c2baba8f
#
_entry.id   2abee72908f1cf9120d40702c2baba8f
#
_cell.length_a   1.000
_cell.length_b   1.000
_cell.length_c   1.000
_cell.angle_alpha   90.00
_cell.angle_beta   90.00
_cell.angle_gamma   90.00
#
_symmetry.space_group_name_H-M   'P 1'
#
loop_
_entity.id
_entity.type
_entity.pdbx_description
1 polymer ?
#
loop_
_entity_poly.entity_id
_entity_poly.type
_entity_poly.pdbx_seq_one_letter_code
_entity_poly.pdbx_strand_id
1 'polypeptide(L)'
;MAKLSELKTLLAAAPKRKPATAQRAPAAAAKVKSSVAPDVNLQQAFADVTRLAPANRAKHAKPRPPSLPMQRIADDRAALVASKYGDEPSPTAWDIGQEQEAQQTFLRAGLGTDVLAKLRRGHWVVQGELDLHGHTSVEAHDAIADFLAAARAHGWRCVRVIHGKGLSSPNREPVLKSKARRWLAQRDEVLAYCEAQANAGGSGAVLVLLKAR
;
A
#
# COMPACT_ATOMS: atom_id res chain seq x y z
N MET A 1 -28.95 -4.24 -30.32
CA MET A 1 -28.21 -5.13 -29.38
C MET A 1 -27.16 -5.88 -30.20
N ALA A 2 -25.90 -5.41 -30.15
CA ALA A 2 -24.82 -6.06 -30.88
C ALA A 2 -24.44 -7.35 -30.12
N LYS A 3 -24.34 -8.46 -30.82
CA LYS A 3 -24.14 -9.79 -30.25
C LYS A 3 -22.69 -9.97 -29.83
N LEU A 4 -22.48 -10.49 -28.63
CA LEU A 4 -21.16 -10.81 -28.04
C LEU A 4 -20.25 -11.70 -28.92
N SER A 5 -20.80 -12.32 -29.98
CA SER A 5 -20.07 -13.14 -30.95
C SER A 5 -19.18 -12.31 -31.89
N GLU A 6 -19.55 -11.05 -32.19
CA GLU A 6 -18.77 -10.18 -33.10
C GLU A 6 -17.50 -9.61 -32.40
N LEU A 7 -17.51 -9.44 -31.07
CA LEU A 7 -16.35 -8.99 -30.31
C LEU A 7 -15.22 -10.04 -30.28
N LYS A 8 -15.58 -11.32 -30.31
CA LYS A 8 -14.57 -12.40 -30.31
C LYS A 8 -13.82 -12.49 -31.65
N THR A 9 -14.46 -12.18 -32.75
CA THR A 9 -13.83 -12.22 -34.08
C THR A 9 -12.90 -11.02 -34.28
N LEU A 10 -13.22 -9.86 -33.73
CA LEU A 10 -12.35 -8.67 -33.79
C LEU A 10 -11.10 -8.78 -32.88
N LEU A 11 -11.19 -9.49 -31.78
CA LEU A 11 -10.05 -9.76 -30.90
C LEU A 11 -9.07 -10.80 -31.48
N ALA A 12 -9.53 -11.69 -32.34
CA ALA A 12 -8.68 -12.69 -32.99
C ALA A 12 -7.85 -12.13 -34.15
N ALA A 13 -8.23 -10.97 -34.71
CA ALA A 13 -7.54 -10.33 -35.83
C ALA A 13 -6.43 -9.33 -35.46
N ALA A 14 -6.19 -9.09 -34.19
CA ALA A 14 -5.11 -8.20 -33.77
C ALA A 14 -3.75 -8.90 -33.91
N PRO A 15 -2.79 -8.35 -34.70
CA PRO A 15 -1.46 -8.94 -34.82
C PRO A 15 -0.77 -8.88 -33.47
N LYS A 16 -0.43 -10.05 -32.90
CA LYS A 16 0.42 -10.18 -31.71
C LYS A 16 1.78 -9.57 -32.00
N ARG A 17 2.02 -8.34 -31.59
CA ARG A 17 3.35 -7.76 -31.55
C ARG A 17 4.17 -8.54 -30.52
N LYS A 18 5.08 -9.37 -31.01
CA LYS A 18 6.13 -9.98 -30.21
C LYS A 18 7.01 -8.85 -29.67
N PRO A 19 7.39 -8.83 -28.39
CA PRO A 19 8.43 -7.94 -27.92
C PRO A 19 9.72 -8.32 -28.63
N ALA A 20 10.30 -7.40 -29.38
CA ALA A 20 11.62 -7.55 -29.96
C ALA A 20 12.64 -7.47 -28.82
N THR A 21 12.99 -8.61 -28.28
CA THR A 21 14.18 -8.75 -27.45
C THR A 21 15.37 -8.65 -28.39
N ALA A 22 15.97 -7.47 -28.50
CA ALA A 22 17.22 -7.27 -29.17
C ALA A 22 18.32 -7.99 -28.38
N GLN A 23 18.48 -9.28 -28.64
CA GLN A 23 19.69 -10.00 -28.25
C GLN A 23 20.80 -9.48 -29.14
N ARG A 24 21.59 -8.57 -28.60
CA ARG A 24 22.87 -8.16 -29.17
C ARG A 24 23.81 -9.37 -29.08
N ALA A 25 23.92 -10.13 -30.17
CA ALA A 25 24.92 -11.17 -30.30
C ALA A 25 26.32 -10.56 -30.11
N PRO A 26 27.22 -11.22 -29.38
CA PRO A 26 28.61 -10.80 -29.29
C PRO A 26 29.23 -10.88 -30.68
N ALA A 27 29.66 -9.74 -31.20
CA ALA A 27 30.43 -9.70 -32.44
C ALA A 27 31.66 -10.57 -32.27
N ALA A 28 31.70 -11.66 -33.03
CA ALA A 28 32.89 -12.48 -33.13
C ALA A 28 34.03 -11.58 -33.65
N ALA A 29 35.11 -11.47 -32.86
CA ALA A 29 36.29 -10.76 -33.23
C ALA A 29 36.91 -11.47 -34.47
N ALA A 30 36.60 -10.96 -35.65
CA ALA A 30 37.30 -11.31 -36.85
C ALA A 30 38.76 -10.83 -36.66
N LYS A 31 39.70 -11.80 -36.57
CA LYS A 31 41.12 -11.53 -36.64
C LYS A 31 41.38 -10.90 -38.00
N VAL A 32 41.47 -9.58 -38.04
CA VAL A 32 42.00 -8.84 -39.18
C VAL A 32 43.46 -9.23 -39.26
N LYS A 33 43.84 -10.00 -40.29
CA LYS A 33 45.24 -10.20 -40.68
C LYS A 33 45.77 -8.83 -41.02
N SER A 34 46.65 -8.28 -40.21
CA SER A 34 47.39 -7.07 -40.51
C SER A 34 48.29 -7.37 -41.69
N SER A 35 47.83 -7.07 -42.90
CA SER A 35 48.73 -6.85 -44.02
C SER A 35 49.37 -5.49 -43.77
N VAL A 36 50.69 -5.49 -43.54
CA VAL A 36 51.46 -4.28 -43.42
C VAL A 36 51.32 -3.53 -44.77
N ALA A 37 50.46 -2.51 -44.75
CA ALA A 37 50.36 -1.57 -45.83
C ALA A 37 51.59 -0.68 -45.79
N PRO A 38 52.18 -0.25 -46.95
CA PRO A 38 53.34 0.62 -47.00
C PRO A 38 53.04 1.91 -46.24
N ASP A 39 54.03 2.44 -45.55
CA ASP A 39 53.95 3.68 -44.79
C ASP A 39 53.34 4.80 -45.63
N VAL A 40 52.05 4.98 -45.50
CA VAL A 40 51.31 6.10 -46.11
C VAL A 40 51.61 7.32 -45.25
N ASN A 41 52.41 8.25 -45.81
CA ASN A 41 52.69 9.52 -45.19
C ASN A 41 51.34 10.31 -45.11
N LEU A 42 50.71 10.29 -43.95
CA LEU A 42 49.39 10.93 -43.69
C LEU A 42 49.38 12.42 -44.04
N GLN A 43 50.52 13.10 -43.90
CA GLN A 43 50.64 14.50 -44.27
C GLN A 43 50.50 14.72 -45.78
N GLN A 44 51.00 13.78 -46.62
CA GLN A 44 50.81 13.84 -48.07
C GLN A 44 49.41 13.43 -48.50
N ALA A 45 48.83 12.44 -47.84
CA ALA A 45 47.45 11.97 -48.11
C ALA A 45 46.36 13.02 -47.77
N PHE A 46 46.68 13.96 -46.88
CA PHE A 46 45.72 15.03 -46.47
C PHE A 46 46.18 16.43 -46.92
N ALA A 47 47.17 16.53 -47.91
CA ALA A 47 47.59 17.80 -48.39
C ALA A 47 46.55 18.66 -49.06
N ASP A 48 45.49 18.03 -49.63
CA ASP A 48 44.38 18.70 -50.28
C ASP A 48 43.23 19.05 -49.33
N VAL A 49 43.32 18.68 -48.04
CA VAL A 49 42.25 18.94 -47.07
C VAL A 49 42.37 20.32 -46.48
N THR A 50 41.51 21.21 -46.90
CA THR A 50 41.39 22.55 -46.31
C THR A 50 40.63 22.45 -44.99
N ARG A 51 41.27 22.93 -43.92
CA ARG A 51 40.64 22.96 -42.61
C ARG A 51 39.40 23.87 -42.65
N LEU A 52 38.23 23.31 -42.40
CA LEU A 52 36.99 24.10 -42.32
C LEU A 52 37.13 25.19 -41.24
N ALA A 53 36.76 26.41 -41.59
CA ALA A 53 36.70 27.50 -40.62
C ALA A 53 35.77 27.10 -39.42
N PRO A 54 36.16 27.44 -38.20
CA PRO A 54 35.36 27.10 -37.04
C PRO A 54 33.95 27.66 -37.24
N ALA A 55 32.94 26.76 -37.28
CA ALA A 55 31.55 27.16 -37.41
C ALA A 55 31.22 28.05 -36.24
N ASN A 56 30.87 29.31 -36.51
CA ASN A 56 30.42 30.28 -35.50
C ASN A 56 29.00 29.92 -35.03
N ARG A 57 28.87 28.68 -34.52
CA ARG A 57 27.60 28.19 -33.93
C ARG A 57 27.70 28.32 -32.42
N ALA A 58 26.91 29.21 -31.87
CA ALA A 58 26.71 29.27 -30.44
C ALA A 58 26.11 27.92 -29.97
N LYS A 59 26.87 27.18 -29.13
CA LYS A 59 26.36 25.97 -28.50
C LYS A 59 25.35 26.37 -27.41
N HIS A 60 24.08 26.45 -27.75
CA HIS A 60 23.03 26.60 -26.76
C HIS A 60 22.93 25.32 -25.92
N ALA A 61 23.54 25.33 -24.75
CA ALA A 61 23.29 24.28 -23.77
C ALA A 61 21.80 24.38 -23.36
N LYS A 62 21.01 23.36 -23.68
CA LYS A 62 19.62 23.29 -23.18
C LYS A 62 19.69 23.35 -21.66
N PRO A 63 18.90 24.22 -21.00
CA PRO A 63 18.84 24.24 -19.54
C PRO A 63 18.46 22.84 -19.06
N ARG A 64 19.22 22.30 -18.12
CA ARG A 64 18.89 21.01 -17.51
C ARG A 64 17.60 21.20 -16.72
N PRO A 65 16.59 20.33 -16.90
CA PRO A 65 15.40 20.38 -16.06
C PRO A 65 15.83 20.24 -14.59
N PRO A 66 15.13 20.91 -13.66
CA PRO A 66 15.43 20.78 -12.24
C PRO A 66 15.36 19.32 -11.84
N SER A 67 16.32 18.85 -11.05
CA SER A 67 16.28 17.49 -10.51
C SER A 67 15.14 17.38 -9.52
N LEU A 68 14.09 16.66 -9.89
CA LEU A 68 13.01 16.33 -8.97
C LEU A 68 13.49 15.19 -8.04
N PRO A 69 13.48 15.38 -6.73
CA PRO A 69 13.89 14.36 -5.78
C PRO A 69 12.78 13.29 -5.65
N MET A 70 12.65 12.44 -6.68
CA MET A 70 11.56 11.45 -6.78
C MET A 70 11.53 10.50 -5.58
N GLN A 71 12.70 10.12 -5.07
CA GLN A 71 12.79 9.27 -3.89
C GLN A 71 12.20 9.96 -2.66
N ARG A 72 12.58 11.22 -2.42
CA ARG A 72 12.04 11.99 -1.30
C ARG A 72 10.52 12.16 -1.39
N ILE A 73 10.00 12.43 -2.59
CA ILE A 73 8.54 12.52 -2.79
C ILE A 73 7.85 11.17 -2.51
N ALA A 74 8.47 10.06 -2.91
CA ALA A 74 7.97 8.73 -2.62
C ALA A 74 8.00 8.44 -1.11
N ASP A 75 9.09 8.77 -0.43
CA ASP A 75 9.25 8.58 1.00
C ASP A 75 8.27 9.44 1.81
N ASP A 76 8.08 10.72 1.45
CA ASP A 76 7.10 11.61 2.08
C ASP A 76 5.67 11.06 1.90
N ARG A 77 5.36 10.53 0.70
CA ARG A 77 4.06 9.93 0.43
C ARG A 77 3.85 8.64 1.22
N ALA A 78 4.89 7.80 1.31
CA ALA A 78 4.85 6.58 2.12
C ALA A 78 4.68 6.89 3.61
N ALA A 79 5.36 7.91 4.12
CA ALA A 79 5.22 8.37 5.51
C ALA A 79 3.81 8.90 5.81
N LEU A 80 3.18 9.63 4.89
CA LEU A 80 1.79 10.09 5.02
C LEU A 80 0.81 8.90 5.05
N VAL A 81 1.00 7.92 4.18
CA VAL A 81 0.19 6.70 4.16
C VAL A 81 0.37 5.92 5.46
N ALA A 82 1.61 5.72 5.91
CA ALA A 82 1.91 5.05 7.17
C ALA A 82 1.30 5.77 8.37
N SER A 83 1.35 7.10 8.41
CA SER A 83 0.72 7.91 9.45
C SER A 83 -0.81 7.76 9.44
N LYS A 84 -1.44 7.76 8.27
CA LYS A 84 -2.91 7.63 8.14
C LYS A 84 -3.40 6.23 8.51
N TYR A 85 -2.69 5.19 8.10
CA TYR A 85 -3.14 3.80 8.27
C TYR A 85 -2.44 3.06 9.41
N GLY A 86 -1.54 3.72 10.11
CA GLY A 86 -0.93 3.21 11.33
C GLY A 86 0.08 2.09 11.12
N ASP A 87 0.89 2.16 10.08
CA ASP A 87 2.07 1.31 9.96
C ASP A 87 3.12 1.78 10.96
N GLU A 88 3.10 1.21 12.18
CA GLU A 88 4.18 1.38 13.14
C GLU A 88 5.28 0.33 12.93
N PRO A 89 6.53 0.68 13.26
CA PRO A 89 7.60 -0.31 13.30
C PRO A 89 7.18 -1.46 14.21
N SER A 90 7.50 -2.68 13.81
CA SER A 90 7.22 -3.88 14.61
C SER A 90 7.71 -3.68 16.04
N PRO A 91 6.90 -3.99 17.06
CA PRO A 91 7.31 -3.85 18.44
C PRO A 91 8.60 -4.65 18.71
N THR A 92 9.53 -4.04 19.40
CA THR A 92 10.76 -4.70 19.81
C THR A 92 10.45 -5.86 20.76
N ALA A 93 11.22 -6.93 20.72
CA ALA A 93 10.93 -8.22 21.37
C ALA A 93 10.61 -8.15 22.89
N TRP A 94 10.95 -7.06 23.57
CA TRP A 94 10.64 -6.82 24.99
C TRP A 94 9.27 -6.17 25.24
N ASP A 95 8.63 -5.60 24.21
CA ASP A 95 7.30 -4.98 24.27
C ASP A 95 6.14 -5.97 24.09
N ILE A 96 6.44 -7.18 23.59
CA ILE A 96 5.44 -8.15 23.11
C ILE A 96 4.50 -8.66 24.22
N GLY A 97 4.92 -8.65 25.49
CA GLY A 97 4.12 -9.18 26.59
C GLY A 97 3.07 -8.22 27.17
N GLN A 98 3.40 -6.94 27.27
CA GLN A 98 2.52 -5.94 27.89
C GLN A 98 1.52 -5.34 26.90
N GLU A 99 1.88 -5.23 25.63
CA GLU A 99 0.99 -4.70 24.60
C GLU A 99 -0.15 -5.64 24.22
N GLN A 100 0.03 -6.96 24.34
CA GLN A 100 -1.02 -7.92 23.97
C GLN A 100 -2.24 -7.87 24.89
N GLU A 101 -2.09 -7.63 26.16
CA GLU A 101 -3.24 -7.51 27.11
C GLU A 101 -3.90 -6.13 27.00
N ALA A 102 -3.11 -5.06 26.87
CA ALA A 102 -3.63 -3.71 26.68
C ALA A 102 -4.39 -3.53 25.35
N GLN A 103 -4.00 -4.27 24.33
CA GLN A 103 -4.67 -4.23 23.02
C GLN A 103 -5.97 -5.01 22.96
N GLN A 104 -6.24 -5.90 23.91
CA GLN A 104 -7.50 -6.68 23.94
C GLN A 104 -8.71 -5.87 24.39
N THR A 105 -8.49 -4.83 25.16
CA THR A 105 -9.53 -3.99 25.72
C THR A 105 -9.14 -2.53 25.72
N PHE A 106 -10.10 -1.66 25.54
CA PHE A 106 -9.92 -0.22 25.62
C PHE A 106 -11.01 0.39 26.49
N LEU A 107 -10.64 1.33 27.32
CA LEU A 107 -11.55 2.12 28.12
C LEU A 107 -11.08 3.56 28.10
N ARG A 108 -11.94 4.46 27.62
CA ARG A 108 -11.63 5.89 27.61
C ARG A 108 -11.48 6.43 29.02
N ALA A 109 -10.51 7.32 29.22
CA ALA A 109 -10.27 7.97 30.50
C ALA A 109 -11.57 8.65 31.02
N GLY A 110 -11.81 8.53 32.31
CA GLY A 110 -13.00 9.05 32.96
C GLY A 110 -14.18 8.07 33.09
N LEU A 111 -14.06 6.86 32.55
CA LEU A 111 -15.07 5.81 32.70
C LEU A 111 -14.63 4.77 33.74
N GLY A 112 -15.58 4.23 34.50
CA GLY A 112 -15.30 3.16 35.45
C GLY A 112 -15.02 1.83 34.77
N THR A 113 -14.17 0.99 35.37
CA THR A 113 -13.82 -0.35 34.86
C THR A 113 -15.02 -1.31 34.78
N ASP A 114 -16.07 -1.03 35.51
CA ASP A 114 -17.34 -1.75 35.46
C ASP A 114 -18.01 -1.72 34.09
N VAL A 115 -17.73 -0.70 33.28
CA VAL A 115 -18.22 -0.58 31.88
C VAL A 115 -17.72 -1.75 31.03
N LEU A 116 -16.45 -2.12 31.13
CA LEU A 116 -15.90 -3.27 30.40
C LEU A 116 -16.53 -4.58 30.85
N ALA A 117 -16.75 -4.75 32.15
CA ALA A 117 -17.41 -5.93 32.70
C ALA A 117 -18.86 -6.06 32.23
N LYS A 118 -19.58 -4.94 32.15
CA LYS A 118 -20.96 -4.87 31.63
C LYS A 118 -20.98 -5.16 30.11
N LEU A 119 -20.02 -4.60 29.35
CA LEU A 119 -19.92 -4.83 27.92
C LEU A 119 -19.66 -6.31 27.58
N ARG A 120 -18.72 -6.95 28.28
CA ARG A 120 -18.43 -8.39 28.14
C ARG A 120 -19.62 -9.28 28.48
N ARG A 121 -20.43 -8.90 29.46
CA ARG A 121 -21.64 -9.63 29.87
C ARG A 121 -22.83 -9.41 28.94
N GLY A 122 -22.70 -8.54 27.93
CA GLY A 122 -23.78 -8.27 26.98
C GLY A 122 -24.87 -7.36 27.52
N HIS A 123 -24.54 -6.48 28.48
CA HIS A 123 -25.50 -5.51 29.03
C HIS A 123 -26.13 -4.62 27.96
N TRP A 124 -25.37 -4.30 26.90
CA TRP A 124 -25.86 -3.57 25.73
C TRP A 124 -26.09 -4.53 24.57
N VAL A 125 -27.27 -4.44 23.99
CA VAL A 125 -27.63 -5.20 22.79
C VAL A 125 -26.83 -4.66 21.60
N VAL A 126 -26.26 -5.57 20.81
CA VAL A 126 -25.57 -5.22 19.57
C VAL A 126 -26.61 -4.76 18.54
N GLN A 127 -26.48 -3.53 18.06
CA GLN A 127 -27.43 -2.88 17.17
C GLN A 127 -26.97 -2.85 15.73
N GLY A 128 -25.66 -3.02 15.49
CA GLY A 128 -25.07 -3.07 14.16
C GLY A 128 -23.81 -3.91 14.15
N GLU A 129 -23.47 -4.38 12.96
CA GLU A 129 -22.32 -5.26 12.73
C GLU A 129 -21.58 -4.84 11.48
N LEU A 130 -20.25 -4.84 11.56
CA LEU A 130 -19.35 -4.61 10.44
C LEU A 130 -18.41 -5.81 10.29
N ASP A 131 -18.38 -6.39 9.11
CA ASP A 131 -17.45 -7.46 8.78
C ASP A 131 -16.33 -6.96 7.86
N LEU A 132 -15.10 -7.12 8.31
CA LEU A 132 -13.89 -6.68 7.63
C LEU A 132 -13.10 -7.85 7.02
N HIS A 133 -13.65 -9.07 7.03
CA HIS A 133 -12.93 -10.19 6.46
C HIS A 133 -12.68 -9.97 4.96
N GLY A 134 -11.47 -10.28 4.50
CA GLY A 134 -11.11 -10.10 3.09
C GLY A 134 -10.79 -8.66 2.68
N HIS A 135 -10.98 -7.68 3.55
CA HIS A 135 -10.61 -6.30 3.27
C HIS A 135 -9.09 -6.09 3.36
N THR A 136 -8.58 -5.21 2.52
CA THR A 136 -7.25 -4.65 2.70
C THR A 136 -7.23 -3.68 3.88
N SER A 137 -6.05 -3.32 4.36
CA SER A 137 -5.90 -2.37 5.48
C SER A 137 -6.54 -1.00 5.18
N VAL A 138 -6.48 -0.55 3.92
CA VAL A 138 -7.05 0.73 3.49
C VAL A 138 -8.58 0.66 3.48
N GLU A 139 -9.12 -0.34 2.82
CA GLU A 139 -10.57 -0.56 2.75
C GLU A 139 -11.18 -0.74 4.13
N ALA A 140 -10.52 -1.52 5.01
CA ALA A 140 -10.98 -1.73 6.38
C ALA A 140 -11.02 -0.44 7.20
N HIS A 141 -10.02 0.44 7.03
CA HIS A 141 -9.99 1.74 7.70
C HIS A 141 -11.17 2.63 7.29
N ASP A 142 -11.42 2.71 5.99
CA ASP A 142 -12.49 3.55 5.45
C ASP A 142 -13.87 2.95 5.81
N ALA A 143 -14.03 1.62 5.73
CA ALA A 143 -15.25 0.92 6.16
C ALA A 143 -15.58 1.15 7.66
N ILE A 144 -14.57 1.15 8.54
CA ILE A 144 -14.75 1.48 9.96
C ILE A 144 -15.23 2.93 10.12
N ALA A 145 -14.64 3.88 9.39
CA ALA A 145 -15.02 5.28 9.47
C ALA A 145 -16.49 5.50 9.06
N ASP A 146 -16.88 4.95 7.93
CA ASP A 146 -18.24 5.05 7.40
C ASP A 146 -19.26 4.35 8.32
N PHE A 147 -18.92 3.17 8.81
CA PHE A 147 -19.77 2.43 9.73
C PHE A 147 -20.02 3.16 11.05
N LEU A 148 -18.97 3.74 11.66
CA LEU A 148 -19.11 4.52 12.90
C LEU A 148 -19.93 5.79 12.68
N ALA A 149 -19.76 6.45 11.53
CA ALA A 149 -20.58 7.60 11.16
C ALA A 149 -22.06 7.22 11.03
N ALA A 150 -22.36 6.11 10.37
CA ALA A 150 -23.71 5.57 10.25
C ALA A 150 -24.28 5.15 11.62
N ALA A 151 -23.50 4.44 12.44
CA ALA A 151 -23.89 4.03 13.79
C ALA A 151 -24.27 5.22 14.66
N ARG A 152 -23.50 6.30 14.59
CA ARG A 152 -23.78 7.56 15.27
C ARG A 152 -25.05 8.23 14.76
N ALA A 153 -25.27 8.25 13.44
CA ALA A 153 -26.48 8.81 12.84
C ALA A 153 -27.75 8.08 13.31
N HIS A 154 -27.67 6.75 13.45
CA HIS A 154 -28.75 5.89 13.93
C HIS A 154 -28.90 5.90 15.48
N GLY A 155 -27.97 6.51 16.19
CA GLY A 155 -27.96 6.52 17.65
C GLY A 155 -27.62 5.18 18.29
N TRP A 156 -26.91 4.30 17.59
CA TRP A 156 -26.49 3.01 18.12
C TRP A 156 -25.50 3.17 19.28
N ARG A 157 -25.69 2.32 20.30
CA ARG A 157 -24.86 2.34 21.51
C ARG A 157 -23.82 1.24 21.54
N CYS A 158 -24.15 0.10 20.98
CA CYS A 158 -23.26 -1.05 20.96
C CYS A 158 -23.23 -1.65 19.57
N VAL A 159 -22.04 -1.83 19.04
CA VAL A 159 -21.83 -2.41 17.72
C VAL A 159 -20.75 -3.48 17.78
N ARG A 160 -20.75 -4.37 16.81
CA ARG A 160 -19.74 -5.43 16.66
C ARG A 160 -18.91 -5.18 15.40
N VAL A 161 -17.59 -5.30 15.52
CA VAL A 161 -16.66 -5.24 14.38
C VAL A 161 -15.92 -6.57 14.30
N ILE A 162 -16.06 -7.26 13.18
CA ILE A 162 -15.43 -8.55 12.88
C ILE A 162 -14.21 -8.29 12.00
N HIS A 163 -13.02 -8.40 12.57
CA HIS A 163 -11.76 -8.22 11.86
C HIS A 163 -11.12 -9.54 11.40
N GLY A 164 -11.74 -10.67 11.78
CA GLY A 164 -11.22 -11.98 11.47
C GLY A 164 -10.07 -12.43 12.37
N LYS A 165 -9.72 -13.72 12.26
CA LYS A 165 -8.63 -14.37 13.00
C LYS A 165 -7.31 -14.42 12.24
N GLY A 166 -7.25 -13.84 11.04
CA GLY A 166 -6.04 -13.83 10.21
C GLY A 166 -5.74 -15.15 9.49
N LEU A 167 -6.65 -16.11 9.49
CA LEU A 167 -6.42 -17.44 8.90
C LEU A 167 -6.21 -17.39 7.38
N SER A 168 -6.76 -16.38 6.71
CA SER A 168 -6.66 -16.15 5.26
C SER A 168 -5.48 -15.24 4.86
N SER A 169 -4.73 -14.70 5.82
CA SER A 169 -3.54 -13.88 5.53
C SER A 169 -2.39 -14.76 5.04
N PRO A 170 -1.52 -14.29 4.13
CA PRO A 170 -0.38 -15.04 3.60
C PRO A 170 0.53 -15.61 4.70
N ASN A 171 0.73 -14.86 5.78
CA ASN A 171 1.55 -15.26 6.94
C ASN A 171 0.73 -15.79 8.12
N ARG A 172 -0.59 -15.98 7.97
CA ARG A 172 -1.52 -16.30 9.06
C ARG A 172 -1.49 -15.30 10.22
N GLU A 173 -1.03 -14.09 9.97
CA GLU A 173 -1.01 -13.01 10.96
C GLU A 173 -2.30 -12.20 10.90
N PRO A 174 -2.96 -11.94 12.03
CA PRO A 174 -4.20 -11.18 12.09
C PRO A 174 -3.93 -9.65 12.02
N VAL A 175 -3.39 -9.18 10.90
CA VAL A 175 -3.00 -7.77 10.69
C VAL A 175 -4.14 -6.80 10.98
N LEU A 176 -5.37 -7.13 10.56
CA LEU A 176 -6.53 -6.28 10.80
C LEU A 176 -6.95 -6.24 12.28
N LYS A 177 -6.62 -7.25 13.08
CA LYS A 177 -6.97 -7.31 14.50
C LYS A 177 -6.33 -6.15 15.28
N SER A 178 -5.03 -5.94 15.14
CA SER A 178 -4.31 -4.85 15.82
C SER A 178 -4.68 -3.49 15.24
N LYS A 179 -4.72 -3.36 13.91
CA LYS A 179 -5.04 -2.11 13.22
C LYS A 179 -6.46 -1.63 13.53
N ALA A 180 -7.46 -2.50 13.43
CA ALA A 180 -8.85 -2.14 13.72
C ALA A 180 -9.04 -1.66 15.17
N ARG A 181 -8.44 -2.35 16.15
CA ARG A 181 -8.49 -1.93 17.57
C ARG A 181 -7.85 -0.57 17.78
N ARG A 182 -6.72 -0.31 17.15
CA ARG A 182 -6.05 0.98 17.22
C ARG A 182 -6.88 2.09 16.60
N TRP A 183 -7.43 1.88 15.39
CA TRP A 183 -8.31 2.87 14.76
C TRP A 183 -9.55 3.16 15.59
N LEU A 184 -10.15 2.13 16.21
CA LEU A 184 -11.30 2.31 17.12
C LEU A 184 -10.92 3.14 18.36
N ALA A 185 -9.74 2.91 18.96
CA ALA A 185 -9.28 3.67 20.12
C ALA A 185 -9.04 5.17 19.81
N GLN A 186 -8.70 5.49 18.58
CA GLN A 186 -8.47 6.87 18.12
C GLN A 186 -9.76 7.66 17.89
N ARG A 187 -10.91 6.98 17.76
CA ARG A 187 -12.20 7.63 17.49
C ARG A 187 -12.84 8.18 18.75
N ASP A 188 -13.23 9.44 18.73
CA ASP A 188 -13.82 10.12 19.89
C ASP A 188 -15.20 9.59 20.29
N GLU A 189 -15.91 9.01 19.34
CA GLU A 189 -17.20 8.37 19.55
C GLU A 189 -17.09 7.02 20.26
N VAL A 190 -15.92 6.38 20.30
CA VAL A 190 -15.69 5.10 20.97
C VAL A 190 -15.37 5.33 22.44
N LEU A 191 -16.19 4.78 23.33
CA LEU A 191 -16.03 4.84 24.78
C LEU A 191 -15.22 3.67 25.34
N ALA A 192 -15.51 2.48 24.85
CA ALA A 192 -14.84 1.27 25.27
C ALA A 192 -14.95 0.20 24.17
N TYR A 193 -14.01 -0.71 24.14
CA TYR A 193 -14.19 -1.97 23.40
C TYR A 193 -13.60 -3.14 24.18
N CYS A 194 -14.13 -4.32 23.92
CA CYS A 194 -13.59 -5.58 24.42
C CYS A 194 -13.74 -6.69 23.37
N GLU A 195 -13.01 -7.77 23.53
CA GLU A 195 -13.14 -8.96 22.69
C GLU A 195 -14.56 -9.54 22.85
N ALA A 196 -15.13 -9.98 21.73
CA ALA A 196 -16.45 -10.60 21.73
C ALA A 196 -16.42 -11.97 22.44
N GLN A 197 -17.57 -12.43 22.93
CA GLN A 197 -17.70 -13.78 23.48
C GLN A 197 -17.46 -14.84 22.39
N ALA A 198 -17.09 -16.05 22.79
CA ALA A 198 -16.77 -17.15 21.89
C ALA A 198 -17.88 -17.46 20.86
N ASN A 199 -19.14 -17.35 21.28
CA ASN A 199 -20.33 -17.52 20.44
C ASN A 199 -20.62 -16.33 19.51
N ALA A 200 -19.96 -15.17 19.75
CA ALA A 200 -20.16 -13.93 19.00
C ALA A 200 -18.93 -13.54 18.16
N GLY A 201 -18.03 -14.51 17.85
CA GLY A 201 -16.82 -14.30 17.05
C GLY A 201 -15.50 -14.46 17.81
N GLY A 202 -15.53 -14.41 19.15
CA GLY A 202 -14.33 -14.60 19.99
C GLY A 202 -13.22 -13.63 19.65
N SER A 203 -11.99 -14.16 19.56
CA SER A 203 -10.79 -13.36 19.26
C SER A 203 -10.76 -12.73 17.85
N GLY A 204 -11.73 -13.06 16.99
CA GLY A 204 -11.88 -12.49 15.65
C GLY A 204 -12.81 -11.28 15.59
N ALA A 205 -13.46 -10.90 16.70
CA ALA A 205 -14.41 -9.79 16.76
C ALA A 205 -14.25 -8.96 18.03
N VAL A 206 -14.64 -7.70 17.95
CA VAL A 206 -14.69 -6.78 19.09
C VAL A 206 -16.09 -6.19 19.24
N LEU A 207 -16.56 -6.08 20.49
CA LEU A 207 -17.73 -5.31 20.87
C LEU A 207 -17.30 -3.89 21.19
N VAL A 208 -17.95 -2.92 20.61
CA VAL A 208 -17.62 -1.50 20.74
C VAL A 208 -18.80 -0.76 21.36
N LEU A 209 -18.53 -0.04 22.43
CA LEU A 209 -19.49 0.85 23.08
C LEU A 209 -19.27 2.26 22.56
N LEU A 210 -20.33 2.86 22.02
CA LEU A 210 -20.32 4.19 21.45
C LEU A 210 -20.93 5.22 22.43
N LYS A 211 -20.50 6.46 22.25
CA LYS A 211 -21.05 7.62 22.97
C LYS A 211 -22.51 7.80 22.60
N ALA A 212 -23.34 8.12 23.57
CA ALA A 212 -24.71 8.54 23.29
C ALA A 212 -24.71 9.83 22.47
N ARG A 213 -25.71 9.96 21.61
CA ARG A 213 -25.94 11.18 20.86
C ARG A 213 -26.38 12.31 21.78
#